data_e4319d58c003d21b23b1c9291502cf08
#
_entry.id   e4319d58c003d21b23b1c9291502cf08
#
_cell.length_a   1.000
_cell.length_b   1.000
_cell.length_c   1.000
_cell.angle_alpha   90.00
_cell.angle_beta   90.00
_cell.angle_gamma   90.00
#
_symmetry.space_group_name_H-M   'P 1'
#
loop_
_entity.id
_entity.type
_entity.pdbx_description
1 polymer ?
#
loop_
_entity_poly.entity_id
_entity_poly.type
_entity_poly.pdbx_seq_one_letter_code
_entity_poly.pdbx_strand_id
1 'polypeptide(L)'
;TRRIARELNQYNTVIISLNWWHEEFLEKALQRVEKNIARFQKEGKQVILVHSCYTYNTYRVAETYHKVMGKGNGLVYVLPTPILQNENYTKALNNFRKVKQTISTRYPQVRWVDLTQFLPSDLMVDGKTVLCNGTHINIYGANYLANRFIESGQHLIAPVPSGHSR
;
A
#
# COMPACT_ATOMS: atom_id res chain seq x y z
N THR A 1 4.07 -15.63 18.64
CA THR A 1 4.14 -16.33 17.33
C THR A 1 3.14 -17.49 17.23
N ARG A 2 3.00 -18.38 18.25
CA ARG A 2 2.00 -19.48 18.23
C ARG A 2 0.55 -18.99 18.32
N ARG A 3 0.29 -17.86 18.99
CA ARG A 3 -1.03 -17.25 19.11
C ARG A 3 -1.52 -16.76 17.75
N ILE A 4 -0.69 -15.98 17.05
CA ILE A 4 -1.01 -15.47 15.69
C ILE A 4 -1.31 -16.63 14.72
N ALA A 5 -0.54 -17.73 14.77
CA ALA A 5 -0.78 -18.88 13.91
C ALA A 5 -2.15 -19.54 14.17
N ARG A 6 -2.59 -19.63 15.43
CA ARG A 6 -3.92 -20.18 15.78
C ARG A 6 -5.04 -19.26 15.32
N GLU A 7 -4.87 -17.95 15.48
CA GLU A 7 -5.88 -16.96 15.05
C GLU A 7 -6.02 -16.94 13.52
N LEU A 8 -4.91 -17.06 12.78
CA LEU A 8 -4.94 -17.11 11.31
C LEU A 8 -5.71 -18.31 10.75
N ASN A 9 -5.82 -19.42 11.50
CA ASN A 9 -6.57 -20.59 11.04
C ASN A 9 -8.08 -20.34 10.93
N GLN A 10 -8.59 -19.30 11.57
CA GLN A 10 -10.01 -18.94 11.56
C GLN A 10 -10.42 -18.12 10.30
N TYR A 11 -9.45 -17.65 9.52
CA TYR A 11 -9.69 -16.77 8.38
C TYR A 11 -9.36 -17.47 7.05
N ASN A 12 -10.22 -17.27 6.06
CA ASN A 12 -10.04 -17.79 4.71
C ASN A 12 -9.22 -16.86 3.81
N THR A 13 -9.03 -15.61 4.20
CA THR A 13 -8.30 -14.60 3.45
C THR A 13 -7.19 -14.00 4.29
N VAL A 14 -6.01 -13.88 3.72
CA VAL A 14 -4.84 -13.24 4.34
C VAL A 14 -4.44 -12.04 3.48
N ILE A 15 -4.41 -10.87 4.09
CA ILE A 15 -3.95 -9.64 3.47
C ILE A 15 -2.55 -9.34 3.98
N ILE A 16 -1.61 -9.17 3.07
CA ILE A 16 -0.22 -8.83 3.38
C ILE A 16 0.08 -7.46 2.78
N SER A 17 0.37 -6.49 3.63
CA SER A 17 0.83 -5.16 3.22
C SER A 17 2.32 -5.03 3.50
N LEU A 18 3.10 -4.64 2.51
CA LEU A 18 4.54 -4.59 2.57
C LEU A 18 5.07 -3.30 1.95
N ASN A 19 6.18 -2.83 2.51
CA ASN A 19 6.95 -1.73 1.95
C ASN A 19 8.27 -2.29 1.37
N TRP A 20 8.51 -2.08 0.08
CA TRP A 20 9.57 -2.72 -0.71
C TRP A 20 10.79 -1.82 -0.96
N TRP A 21 10.98 -0.77 -0.22
CA TRP A 21 11.99 0.23 -0.51
C TRP A 21 13.44 -0.14 -0.09
N HIS A 22 13.62 -1.09 0.83
CA HIS A 22 14.94 -1.55 1.26
C HIS A 22 15.51 -2.62 0.32
N GLU A 23 16.43 -2.24 -0.54
CA GLU A 23 17.05 -3.13 -1.52
C GLU A 23 17.86 -4.25 -0.86
N GLU A 24 18.61 -3.93 0.19
CA GLU A 24 19.46 -4.88 0.93
C GLU A 24 18.70 -6.09 1.50
N PHE A 25 17.40 -5.93 1.73
CA PHE A 25 16.55 -6.97 2.30
C PHE A 25 15.55 -7.54 1.30
N LEU A 26 15.56 -7.06 0.05
CA LEU A 26 14.53 -7.41 -0.93
C LEU A 26 14.45 -8.92 -1.16
N GLU A 27 15.57 -9.59 -1.38
CA GLU A 27 15.58 -11.03 -1.63
C GLU A 27 15.12 -11.83 -0.42
N LYS A 28 15.58 -11.49 0.78
CA LYS A 28 15.13 -12.13 2.02
C LYS A 28 13.64 -11.88 2.29
N ALA A 29 13.19 -10.66 2.02
CA ALA A 29 11.78 -10.30 2.16
C ALA A 29 10.92 -11.07 1.15
N LEU A 30 11.34 -11.14 -0.11
CA LEU A 30 10.68 -11.90 -1.16
C LEU A 30 10.58 -13.39 -0.79
N GLN A 31 11.67 -14.03 -0.38
CA GLN A 31 11.68 -15.41 0.06
C GLN A 31 10.70 -15.68 1.21
N ARG A 32 10.64 -14.78 2.19
CA ARG A 32 9.68 -14.88 3.31
C ARG A 32 8.24 -14.76 2.85
N VAL A 33 7.97 -13.84 1.94
CA VAL A 33 6.63 -13.64 1.37
C VAL A 33 6.23 -14.85 0.56
N GLU A 34 7.09 -15.37 -0.31
CA GLU A 34 6.83 -16.58 -1.09
C GLU A 34 6.55 -17.79 -0.19
N LYS A 35 7.37 -17.98 0.87
CA LYS A 35 7.13 -19.04 1.85
C LYS A 35 5.77 -18.92 2.53
N ASN A 36 5.36 -17.70 2.88
CA ASN A 36 4.06 -17.45 3.48
C ASN A 36 2.91 -17.68 2.49
N ILE A 37 3.06 -17.19 1.24
CA ILE A 37 2.08 -17.44 0.18
C ILE A 37 1.87 -18.93 -0.02
N ALA A 38 2.95 -19.68 -0.24
CA ALA A 38 2.89 -21.14 -0.45
C ALA A 38 2.20 -21.86 0.73
N ARG A 39 2.51 -21.45 1.97
CA ARG A 39 1.86 -21.99 3.17
C ARG A 39 0.36 -21.71 3.18
N PHE A 40 -0.03 -20.45 3.00
CA PHE A 40 -1.44 -20.06 3.07
C PHE A 40 -2.27 -20.68 1.95
N GLN A 41 -1.69 -20.81 0.76
CA GLN A 41 -2.38 -21.50 -0.35
C GLN A 41 -2.54 -22.99 -0.08
N LYS A 42 -1.55 -23.65 0.53
CA LYS A 42 -1.65 -25.04 0.99
C LYS A 42 -2.76 -25.23 2.03
N GLU A 43 -2.98 -24.19 2.86
CA GLU A 43 -4.07 -24.14 3.84
C GLU A 43 -5.43 -23.72 3.20
N GLY A 44 -5.53 -23.60 1.88
CA GLY A 44 -6.74 -23.21 1.16
C GLY A 44 -7.13 -21.74 1.30
N LYS A 45 -6.20 -20.88 1.73
CA LYS A 45 -6.48 -19.46 1.96
C LYS A 45 -6.24 -18.62 0.72
N GLN A 46 -7.09 -17.64 0.52
CA GLN A 46 -6.85 -16.56 -0.44
C GLN A 46 -5.75 -15.64 0.08
N VAL A 47 -4.79 -15.29 -0.77
CA VAL A 47 -3.73 -14.33 -0.43
C VAL A 47 -3.90 -13.07 -1.28
N ILE A 48 -3.91 -11.92 -0.60
CA ILE A 48 -3.99 -10.60 -1.21
C ILE A 48 -2.75 -9.82 -0.79
N LEU A 49 -1.98 -9.31 -1.74
CA LEU A 49 -0.87 -8.43 -1.50
C LEU A 49 -1.31 -6.99 -1.76
N VAL A 50 -1.10 -6.12 -0.79
CA VAL A 50 -1.47 -4.70 -0.87
C VAL A 50 -0.20 -3.85 -0.91
N HIS A 51 -0.13 -2.96 -1.89
CA HIS A 51 0.85 -1.89 -1.96
C HIS A 51 0.15 -0.56 -1.73
N SER A 52 0.52 0.16 -0.67
CA SER A 52 -0.21 1.35 -0.23
C SER A 52 0.54 2.66 -0.44
N CYS A 53 1.86 2.65 -0.46
CA CYS A 53 2.66 3.86 -0.56
C CYS A 53 4.07 3.56 -1.08
N TYR A 54 4.62 4.51 -1.82
CA TYR A 54 6.04 4.57 -2.15
C TYR A 54 6.79 5.41 -1.11
N THR A 55 8.12 5.36 -1.18
CA THR A 55 8.97 6.22 -0.35
C THR A 55 9.20 7.55 -1.06
N TYR A 56 8.67 8.61 -0.49
CA TYR A 56 8.88 9.98 -0.96
C TYR A 56 10.00 10.67 -0.17
N ASN A 57 10.41 11.85 -0.63
CA ASN A 57 11.35 12.67 0.11
C ASN A 57 10.75 13.13 1.44
N THR A 58 11.14 12.48 2.53
CA THR A 58 10.59 12.73 3.88
C THR A 58 10.68 14.19 4.30
N TYR A 59 11.81 14.85 4.01
CA TYR A 59 11.99 16.25 4.36
C TYR A 59 10.98 17.15 3.61
N ARG A 60 10.81 16.94 2.32
CA ARG A 60 9.88 17.74 1.49
C ARG A 60 8.43 17.49 1.85
N VAL A 61 8.07 16.24 2.14
CA VAL A 61 6.72 15.92 2.63
C VAL A 61 6.47 16.57 3.98
N ALA A 62 7.42 16.52 4.91
CA ALA A 62 7.31 17.17 6.21
C ALA A 62 7.22 18.70 6.07
N GLU A 63 8.02 19.30 5.20
CA GLU A 63 7.96 20.75 4.90
C GLU A 63 6.58 21.14 4.38
N THR A 64 6.02 20.37 3.44
CA THR A 64 4.67 20.60 2.92
C THR A 64 3.63 20.48 4.03
N TYR A 65 3.74 19.44 4.86
CA TYR A 65 2.84 19.24 6.00
C TYR A 65 2.88 20.42 6.98
N HIS A 66 4.08 20.88 7.36
CA HIS A 66 4.22 22.02 8.27
C HIS A 66 3.68 23.33 7.68
N LYS A 67 3.85 23.54 6.38
CA LYS A 67 3.29 24.71 5.69
C LYS A 67 1.76 24.70 5.63
N VAL A 68 1.18 23.50 5.44
CA VAL A 68 -0.28 23.34 5.41
C VAL A 68 -0.88 23.43 6.82
N MET A 69 -0.23 22.85 7.82
CA MET A 69 -0.70 22.85 9.21
C MET A 69 -0.28 24.06 10.02
N GLY A 70 0.78 24.75 9.57
CA GLY A 70 1.25 25.98 10.19
C GLY A 70 0.27 27.12 10.00
N LYS A 71 -0.01 27.87 11.05
CA LYS A 71 -0.90 29.05 11.07
C LYS A 71 -0.31 30.25 10.32
N GLY A 72 0.36 30.08 9.21
CA GLY A 72 0.98 31.12 8.42
C GLY A 72 0.11 31.49 7.24
N ASN A 73 -0.38 32.68 7.23
CA ASN A 73 -0.82 33.54 6.10
C ASN A 73 -1.17 32.89 4.75
N GLY A 74 -2.04 31.89 4.73
CA GLY A 74 -2.89 31.59 3.57
C GLY A 74 -2.27 31.06 2.27
N LEU A 75 -0.95 31.02 2.13
CA LEU A 75 -0.29 30.48 0.96
C LEU A 75 0.11 29.04 1.18
N VAL A 76 -0.74 28.11 0.78
CA VAL A 76 -0.41 26.69 0.71
C VAL A 76 0.56 26.46 -0.45
N TYR A 77 1.83 26.30 -0.14
CA TYR A 77 2.84 25.97 -1.15
C TYR A 77 2.80 24.47 -1.41
N VAL A 78 2.09 24.06 -2.46
CA VAL A 78 2.05 22.66 -2.90
C VAL A 78 3.32 22.37 -3.68
N LEU A 79 4.15 21.46 -3.19
CA LEU A 79 5.31 20.99 -3.93
C LEU A 79 4.86 19.96 -4.98
N PRO A 80 5.22 20.14 -6.26
CA PRO A 80 4.88 19.18 -7.30
C PRO A 80 5.54 17.80 -7.02
N THR A 81 4.84 16.76 -7.37
CA THR A 81 5.28 15.36 -7.14
C THR A 81 6.72 15.05 -7.55
N PRO A 82 7.27 15.57 -8.69
CA PRO A 82 8.66 15.35 -9.04
C PRO A 82 9.67 15.81 -7.98
N ILE A 83 9.33 16.83 -7.19
CA ILE A 83 10.18 17.32 -6.10
C ILE A 83 10.07 16.40 -4.87
N LEU A 84 8.94 15.71 -4.72
CA LEU A 84 8.71 14.77 -3.63
C LEU A 84 9.33 13.39 -3.91
N GLN A 85 9.52 13.07 -5.18
CA GLN A 85 10.16 11.84 -5.61
C GLN A 85 11.69 12.00 -5.56
N ASN A 86 12.35 11.00 -4.99
CA ASN A 86 13.81 10.97 -4.91
C ASN A 86 14.32 9.58 -5.34
N GLU A 87 15.61 9.33 -5.20
CA GLU A 87 16.21 8.03 -5.52
C GLU A 87 15.53 6.87 -4.79
N ASN A 88 15.12 7.07 -3.54
CA ASN A 88 14.43 6.03 -2.75
C ASN A 88 13.06 5.72 -3.33
N TYR A 89 12.34 6.73 -3.86
CA TYR A 89 11.09 6.52 -4.59
C TYR A 89 11.32 5.64 -5.81
N THR A 90 12.30 5.97 -6.63
CA THR A 90 12.64 5.21 -7.85
C THR A 90 13.06 3.78 -7.51
N LYS A 91 13.89 3.59 -6.48
CA LYS A 91 14.28 2.27 -5.99
C LYS A 91 13.06 1.47 -5.52
N ALA A 92 12.20 2.06 -4.70
CA ALA A 92 11.00 1.40 -4.21
C ALA A 92 10.06 0.99 -5.36
N LEU A 93 9.88 1.84 -6.35
CA LEU A 93 9.08 1.54 -7.54
C LEU A 93 9.65 0.36 -8.34
N ASN A 94 10.96 0.35 -8.57
CA ASN A 94 11.63 -0.72 -9.30
C ASN A 94 11.57 -2.05 -8.53
N ASN A 95 11.80 -2.00 -7.22
CA ASN A 95 11.68 -3.16 -6.35
C ASN A 95 10.26 -3.72 -6.35
N PHE A 96 9.26 -2.86 -6.24
CA PHE A 96 7.85 -3.28 -6.31
C PHE A 96 7.53 -3.96 -7.64
N ARG A 97 7.96 -3.40 -8.77
CA ARG A 97 7.75 -3.99 -10.10
C ARG A 97 8.37 -5.37 -10.19
N LYS A 98 9.64 -5.52 -9.77
CA LYS A 98 10.37 -6.79 -9.74
C LYS A 98 9.64 -7.84 -8.90
N VAL A 99 9.24 -7.48 -7.68
CA VAL A 99 8.51 -8.37 -6.76
C VAL A 99 7.16 -8.76 -7.35
N LYS A 100 6.41 -7.80 -7.86
CA LYS A 100 5.11 -8.05 -8.48
C LYS A 100 5.23 -9.03 -9.64
N GLN A 101 6.19 -8.81 -10.54
CA GLN A 101 6.45 -9.71 -11.66
C GLN A 101 6.81 -11.13 -11.17
N THR A 102 7.74 -11.24 -10.22
CA THR A 102 8.19 -12.55 -9.70
C THR A 102 7.03 -13.33 -9.07
N ILE A 103 6.27 -12.66 -8.20
CA ILE A 103 5.16 -13.33 -7.50
C ILE A 103 4.02 -13.65 -8.46
N SER A 104 3.65 -12.75 -9.37
CA SER A 104 2.57 -13.00 -10.33
C SER A 104 2.89 -14.16 -11.28
N THR A 105 4.17 -14.35 -11.60
CA THR A 105 4.60 -15.49 -12.43
C THR A 105 4.54 -16.82 -11.66
N ARG A 106 4.99 -16.83 -10.40
CA ARG A 106 5.08 -18.07 -9.60
C ARG A 106 3.77 -18.42 -8.90
N TYR A 107 2.96 -17.43 -8.59
CA TYR A 107 1.72 -17.53 -7.82
C TYR A 107 0.60 -16.74 -8.51
N PRO A 108 0.11 -17.16 -9.69
CA PRO A 108 -0.86 -16.40 -10.49
C PRO A 108 -2.20 -16.19 -9.79
N GLN A 109 -2.53 -17.00 -8.77
CA GLN A 109 -3.74 -16.86 -7.96
C GLN A 109 -3.62 -15.81 -6.85
N VAL A 110 -2.43 -15.24 -6.61
CA VAL A 110 -2.26 -14.13 -5.66
C VAL A 110 -2.85 -12.86 -6.25
N ARG A 111 -3.78 -12.27 -5.54
CA ARG A 111 -4.37 -11.00 -5.93
C ARG A 111 -3.50 -9.84 -5.49
N TRP A 112 -3.30 -8.88 -6.38
CA TRP A 112 -2.62 -7.63 -6.10
C TRP A 112 -3.61 -6.48 -5.99
N VAL A 113 -3.41 -5.62 -4.97
CA VAL A 113 -4.11 -4.36 -4.80
C VAL A 113 -3.06 -3.26 -4.67
N ASP A 114 -3.02 -2.38 -5.65
CA ASP A 114 -2.12 -1.23 -5.66
C ASP A 114 -2.94 0.04 -5.35
N LEU A 115 -2.83 0.51 -4.11
CA LEU A 115 -3.52 1.73 -3.68
C LEU A 115 -2.81 2.99 -4.14
N THR A 116 -1.56 2.90 -4.59
CA THR A 116 -0.79 4.08 -5.02
C THR A 116 -1.37 4.74 -6.26
N GLN A 117 -2.10 3.99 -7.09
CA GLN A 117 -2.81 4.52 -8.26
C GLN A 117 -3.88 5.56 -7.92
N PHE A 118 -4.34 5.57 -6.67
CA PHE A 118 -5.33 6.52 -6.17
C PHE A 118 -4.71 7.71 -5.43
N LEU A 119 -3.40 7.70 -5.21
CA LEU A 119 -2.73 8.84 -4.59
C LEU A 119 -2.77 10.05 -5.54
N PRO A 120 -3.15 11.23 -5.05
CA PRO A 120 -3.08 12.43 -5.85
C PRO A 120 -1.63 12.76 -6.21
N SER A 121 -1.40 13.32 -7.40
CA SER A 121 -0.07 13.59 -7.94
C SER A 121 0.76 14.55 -7.09
N ASP A 122 0.10 15.44 -6.36
CA ASP A 122 0.71 16.43 -5.47
C ASP A 122 0.63 16.01 -3.98
N LEU A 123 0.09 14.81 -3.70
CA LEU A 123 -0.13 14.27 -2.36
C LEU A 123 -1.06 15.14 -1.51
N MET A 124 -1.92 15.93 -2.15
CA MET A 124 -2.85 16.85 -1.50
C MET A 124 -4.29 16.57 -1.93
N VAL A 125 -5.23 16.72 -1.00
CA VAL A 125 -6.68 16.68 -1.26
C VAL A 125 -7.33 17.77 -0.43
N ASP A 126 -8.13 18.61 -1.03
CA ASP A 126 -8.84 19.73 -0.38
C ASP A 126 -7.92 20.56 0.54
N GLY A 127 -6.72 20.87 0.06
CA GLY A 127 -5.72 21.63 0.80
C GLY A 127 -5.08 20.90 1.98
N LYS A 128 -5.31 19.58 2.12
CA LYS A 128 -4.74 18.73 3.17
C LYS A 128 -3.79 17.70 2.57
N THR A 129 -2.65 17.47 3.22
CA THR A 129 -1.73 16.40 2.82
C THR A 129 -2.31 15.02 3.14
N VAL A 130 -2.12 14.06 2.24
CA VAL A 130 -2.49 12.65 2.45
C VAL A 130 -1.41 11.85 3.17
N LEU A 131 -0.20 12.39 3.30
CA LEU A 131 0.93 11.78 4.01
C LEU A 131 1.28 12.58 5.26
N CYS A 132 1.75 11.90 6.31
CA CYS A 132 2.36 12.54 7.48
C CYS A 132 3.89 12.62 7.39
N ASN A 133 4.51 11.78 6.56
CA ASN A 133 5.93 11.81 6.23
C ASN A 133 6.17 11.11 4.88
N GLY A 134 7.43 10.83 4.53
CA GLY A 134 7.79 10.22 3.25
C GLY A 134 7.27 8.80 3.02
N THR A 135 6.76 8.11 4.04
CA THR A 135 6.40 6.69 3.95
C THR A 135 5.05 6.32 4.56
N HIS A 136 4.44 7.23 5.33
CA HIS A 136 3.22 6.93 6.06
C HIS A 136 2.06 7.81 5.59
N ILE A 137 0.97 7.14 5.25
CA ILE A 137 -0.32 7.78 4.95
C ILE A 137 -0.95 8.19 6.29
N ASN A 138 -1.44 9.43 6.37
CA ASN A 138 -2.19 9.89 7.54
C ASN A 138 -3.65 9.42 7.48
N ILE A 139 -4.40 9.67 8.54
CA ILE A 139 -5.81 9.22 8.64
C ILE A 139 -6.69 9.80 7.53
N TYR A 140 -6.45 11.04 7.14
CA TYR A 140 -7.18 11.71 6.07
C TYR A 140 -6.87 11.04 4.71
N GLY A 141 -5.59 10.79 4.43
CA GLY A 141 -5.15 10.08 3.24
C GLY A 141 -5.66 8.65 3.19
N ALA A 142 -5.70 7.95 4.32
CA ALA A 142 -6.24 6.60 4.39
C ALA A 142 -7.73 6.57 4.03
N ASN A 143 -8.52 7.50 4.56
CA ASN A 143 -9.93 7.62 4.23
C ASN A 143 -10.15 7.99 2.74
N TYR A 144 -9.35 8.92 2.22
CA TYR A 144 -9.39 9.27 0.82
C TYR A 144 -9.12 8.06 -0.09
N LEU A 145 -8.04 7.32 0.18
CA LEU A 145 -7.70 6.12 -0.60
C LEU A 145 -8.77 5.04 -0.52
N ALA A 146 -9.35 4.83 0.67
CA ALA A 146 -10.44 3.86 0.86
C ALA A 146 -11.65 4.23 0.02
N ASN A 147 -12.06 5.49 0.02
CA ASN A 147 -13.19 5.98 -0.77
C ASN A 147 -12.91 5.82 -2.28
N ARG A 148 -11.74 6.25 -2.75
CA ARG A 148 -11.36 6.09 -4.17
C ARG A 148 -11.29 4.63 -4.60
N PHE A 149 -10.83 3.75 -3.72
CA PHE A 149 -10.81 2.32 -3.97
C PHE A 149 -12.23 1.75 -4.12
N ILE A 150 -13.16 2.12 -3.23
CA ILE A 150 -14.56 1.70 -3.29
C ILE A 150 -15.24 2.26 -4.55
N GLU A 151 -15.07 3.54 -4.84
CA GLU A 151 -15.63 4.21 -6.02
C GLU A 151 -15.15 3.60 -7.34
N SER A 152 -13.94 3.02 -7.36
CA SER A 152 -13.42 2.30 -8.53
C SER A 152 -14.09 0.95 -8.78
N GLY A 153 -15.02 0.53 -7.94
CA GLY A 153 -15.67 -0.78 -8.00
C GLY A 153 -14.79 -1.95 -7.59
N GLN A 154 -13.62 -1.67 -7.05
CA GLN A 154 -12.72 -2.72 -6.55
C GLN A 154 -13.11 -3.14 -5.13
N HIS A 155 -12.93 -4.40 -4.83
CA HIS A 155 -13.16 -4.96 -3.50
C HIS A 155 -11.92 -5.70 -3.02
N LEU A 156 -11.54 -5.56 -1.75
CA LEU A 156 -10.46 -6.35 -1.16
C LEU A 156 -10.80 -7.83 -1.10
N ILE A 157 -12.01 -8.13 -0.70
CA ILE A 157 -12.56 -9.49 -0.64
C ILE A 157 -13.68 -9.56 -1.67
N ALA A 158 -13.70 -10.60 -2.50
CA ALA A 158 -14.79 -10.78 -3.43
C ALA A 158 -16.12 -10.79 -2.67
N PRO A 159 -17.15 -10.07 -3.16
CA PRO A 159 -18.47 -10.15 -2.56
C PRO A 159 -18.89 -11.62 -2.51
N VAL A 160 -19.36 -12.07 -1.37
CA VAL A 160 -20.01 -13.38 -1.29
C VAL A 160 -21.24 -13.27 -2.21
N PRO A 161 -21.36 -14.16 -3.22
CA PRO A 161 -22.58 -14.17 -4.02
C PRO A 161 -23.76 -14.23 -3.05
N SER A 162 -24.66 -13.26 -3.14
CA SER A 162 -25.89 -13.29 -2.37
C SER A 162 -26.64 -14.56 -2.77
N GLY A 163 -26.39 -15.62 -2.01
CA GLY A 163 -27.11 -16.89 -2.18
C GLY A 163 -28.58 -16.56 -2.08
N HIS A 164 -29.33 -16.91 -3.12
CA HIS A 164 -30.76 -16.83 -3.10
C HIS A 164 -31.22 -17.49 -1.80
N SER A 165 -31.76 -16.69 -0.90
CA SER A 165 -32.54 -17.18 0.22
C SER A 165 -33.65 -18.04 -0.36
N ARG A 166 -33.58 -19.34 -0.11
CA ARG A 166 -34.68 -20.25 -0.33
C ARG A 166 -35.71 -20.09 0.76
#